data_4b5da763d971803adfdfb824d9a7202b
#
_entry.id   4b5da763d971803adfdfb824d9a7202b
#
_cell.length_a   1.000
_cell.length_b   1.000
_cell.length_c   1.000
_cell.angle_alpha   90.00
_cell.angle_beta   90.00
_cell.angle_gamma   90.00
#
_symmetry.space_group_name_H-M   'P 1'
#
loop_
_entity.id
_entity.type
_entity.pdbx_description
1 polymer ?
#
loop_
_entity_poly.entity_id
_entity_poly.type
_entity_poly.pdbx_seq_one_letter_code
_entity_poly.pdbx_strand_id
1 'polypeptide(L)'
;QVMSYEPMVLLMAVAFFQASGSFDVAEVFQLNHPIICTIWLVFLGVLFILTIKLRKSPFDLSMSHHAHQEIVRGMTTEMSGPTLGMVEIMHWCENVLFLGWIGMFFLWANPVSVLVAIVIVLLVYFLEIWIDNNFARVKWQFMFKSAWLVALIAGGVNVAFLAFL
;
A
#
# COMPACT_ATOMS: atom_id res chain seq x y z
N GLN A 1 -9.22 8.13 -6.20
CA GLN A 1 -8.17 7.42 -5.43
C GLN A 1 -8.43 5.92 -5.41
N VAL A 2 -9.61 5.43 -5.00
CA VAL A 2 -9.93 4.00 -4.88
C VAL A 2 -9.56 3.23 -6.15
N MET A 3 -10.04 3.63 -7.30
CA MET A 3 -9.75 3.01 -8.60
C MET A 3 -8.25 3.01 -8.99
N SER A 4 -7.42 3.78 -8.32
CA SER A 4 -5.98 3.86 -8.63
C SER A 4 -5.18 2.75 -8.00
N TYR A 5 -5.54 2.30 -6.78
CA TYR A 5 -4.75 1.31 -6.05
C TYR A 5 -5.35 -0.10 -6.07
N GLU A 6 -6.66 -0.26 -6.32
CA GLU A 6 -7.32 -1.57 -6.36
C GLU A 6 -6.66 -2.59 -7.28
N PRO A 7 -6.27 -2.26 -8.53
CA PRO A 7 -5.64 -3.25 -9.40
C PRO A 7 -4.36 -3.83 -8.82
N MET A 8 -3.55 -3.00 -8.15
CA MET A 8 -2.31 -3.47 -7.53
C MET A 8 -2.58 -4.34 -6.31
N VAL A 9 -3.61 -4.03 -5.53
CA VAL A 9 -4.02 -4.86 -4.37
C VAL A 9 -4.47 -6.24 -4.83
N LEU A 10 -5.24 -6.33 -5.91
CA LEU A 10 -5.65 -7.61 -6.50
C LEU A 10 -4.44 -8.41 -6.99
N LEU A 11 -3.52 -7.76 -7.73
CA LEU A 11 -2.31 -8.43 -8.22
C LEU A 11 -1.39 -8.86 -7.07
N MET A 12 -1.32 -8.10 -5.99
CA MET A 12 -0.62 -8.49 -4.77
C MET A 12 -1.23 -9.76 -4.17
N ALA A 13 -2.55 -9.84 -4.03
CA ALA A 13 -3.22 -11.02 -3.49
C ALA A 13 -2.96 -12.27 -4.34
N VAL A 14 -3.01 -12.13 -5.68
CA VAL A 14 -2.68 -13.22 -6.62
C VAL A 14 -1.21 -13.63 -6.49
N ALA A 15 -0.28 -12.67 -6.40
CA ALA A 15 1.14 -12.95 -6.25
C ALA A 15 1.45 -13.67 -4.91
N PHE A 16 0.81 -13.26 -3.83
CA PHE A 16 0.92 -13.98 -2.54
C PHE A 16 0.42 -15.41 -2.66
N PHE A 17 -0.73 -15.63 -3.28
CA PHE A 17 -1.24 -16.98 -3.52
C PHE A 17 -0.28 -17.83 -4.36
N GLN A 18 0.30 -17.28 -5.42
CA GLN A 18 1.26 -18.00 -6.25
C GLN A 18 2.56 -18.33 -5.50
N ALA A 19 2.99 -17.46 -4.59
CA ALA A 19 4.23 -17.64 -3.82
C ALA A 19 4.06 -18.58 -2.61
N SER A 20 2.90 -18.56 -1.94
CA SER A 20 2.62 -19.37 -0.75
C SER A 20 1.85 -20.66 -1.04
N GLY A 21 1.12 -20.71 -2.15
CA GLY A 21 0.20 -21.81 -2.49
C GLY A 21 -1.16 -21.75 -1.80
N SER A 22 -1.39 -20.76 -0.92
CA SER A 22 -2.61 -20.62 -0.13
C SER A 22 -2.97 -19.14 0.09
N PHE A 23 -4.23 -18.88 0.43
CA PHE A 23 -4.69 -17.57 0.93
C PHE A 23 -4.61 -17.45 2.45
N ASP A 24 -4.15 -18.49 3.14
CA ASP A 24 -4.01 -18.44 4.59
C ASP A 24 -2.71 -17.72 4.97
N VAL A 25 -2.85 -16.63 5.74
CA VAL A 25 -1.72 -15.85 6.25
C VAL A 25 -0.82 -16.69 7.17
N ALA A 26 -1.38 -17.71 7.85
CA ALA A 26 -0.61 -18.59 8.74
C ALA A 26 0.46 -19.39 7.98
N GLU A 27 0.23 -19.70 6.72
CA GLU A 27 1.21 -20.46 5.91
C GLU A 27 2.45 -19.63 5.54
N VAL A 28 2.35 -18.31 5.52
CA VAL A 28 3.50 -17.43 5.31
C VAL A 28 4.57 -17.64 6.38
N PHE A 29 4.16 -17.92 7.62
CA PHE A 29 5.07 -18.22 8.72
C PHE A 29 5.75 -19.60 8.63
N GLN A 30 5.31 -20.46 7.71
CA GLN A 30 5.89 -21.80 7.50
C GLN A 30 6.89 -21.83 6.34
N LEU A 31 6.99 -20.74 5.57
CA LEU A 31 7.92 -20.66 4.45
C LEU A 31 9.38 -20.62 4.92
N ASN A 32 10.26 -21.32 4.20
CA ASN A 32 11.68 -21.37 4.51
C ASN A 32 12.42 -20.07 4.18
N HIS A 33 11.86 -19.22 3.34
CA HIS A 33 12.44 -17.96 2.90
C HIS A 33 11.36 -16.86 2.79
N PRO A 34 11.72 -15.60 2.94
CA PRO A 34 10.75 -14.50 2.85
C PRO A 34 10.18 -14.38 1.44
N ILE A 35 8.89 -14.10 1.35
CA ILE A 35 8.16 -13.99 0.09
C ILE A 35 8.74 -12.90 -0.84
N ILE A 36 9.35 -11.87 -0.29
CA ILE A 36 9.98 -10.79 -1.07
C ILE A 36 11.00 -11.32 -2.09
N CYS A 37 11.66 -12.43 -1.82
CA CYS A 37 12.61 -13.03 -2.77
C CYS A 37 11.95 -13.45 -4.08
N THR A 38 10.68 -13.83 -4.04
CA THR A 38 9.90 -14.29 -5.20
C THR A 38 9.11 -13.15 -5.85
N ILE A 39 8.55 -12.24 -5.04
CA ILE A 39 7.65 -11.18 -5.53
C ILE A 39 8.15 -9.76 -5.24
N TRP A 40 9.46 -9.53 -5.39
CA TRP A 40 10.08 -8.23 -5.12
C TRP A 40 9.54 -7.08 -5.99
N LEU A 41 9.15 -7.35 -7.25
CA LEU A 41 8.53 -6.36 -8.14
C LEU A 41 7.16 -5.92 -7.61
N VAL A 42 6.36 -6.87 -7.13
CA VAL A 42 5.07 -6.57 -6.50
C VAL A 42 5.27 -5.71 -5.26
N PHE A 43 6.30 -5.99 -4.45
CA PHE A 43 6.64 -5.17 -3.29
C PHE A 43 6.90 -3.71 -3.67
N LEU A 44 7.68 -3.44 -4.73
CA LEU A 44 7.90 -2.08 -5.23
C LEU A 44 6.61 -1.41 -5.70
N GLY A 45 5.73 -2.17 -6.36
CA GLY A 45 4.41 -1.67 -6.75
C GLY A 45 3.54 -1.32 -5.55
N VAL A 46 3.57 -2.14 -4.50
CA VAL A 46 2.82 -1.90 -3.26
C VAL A 46 3.37 -0.67 -2.52
N LEU A 47 4.69 -0.47 -2.48
CA LEU A 47 5.29 0.75 -1.93
C LEU A 47 4.78 2.00 -2.64
N PHE A 48 4.73 1.98 -3.97
CA PHE A 48 4.19 3.12 -4.73
C PHE A 48 2.71 3.38 -4.43
N ILE A 49 1.91 2.32 -4.30
CA ILE A 49 0.48 2.47 -3.97
C ILE A 49 0.28 2.92 -2.52
N LEU A 50 1.21 2.59 -1.62
CA LEU A 50 1.15 2.99 -0.22
C LEU A 50 1.14 4.51 -0.07
N THR A 51 1.94 5.26 -0.85
CA THR A 51 1.93 6.74 -0.86
C THR A 51 0.55 7.30 -1.21
N ILE A 52 -0.14 6.69 -2.19
CA ILE A 52 -1.50 7.08 -2.57
C ILE A 52 -2.49 6.76 -1.44
N LYS A 53 -2.33 5.61 -0.80
CA LYS A 53 -3.25 5.11 0.24
C LYS A 53 -3.10 5.86 1.56
N LEU A 54 -1.88 6.17 1.95
CA LEU A 54 -1.58 6.96 3.15
C LEU A 54 -1.95 8.45 2.97
N ARG A 55 -2.43 8.84 1.79
CA ARG A 55 -2.81 10.22 1.45
C ARG A 55 -1.67 11.21 1.68
N LYS A 56 -0.45 10.75 1.36
CA LYS A 56 0.76 11.54 1.47
C LYS A 56 1.05 12.30 0.17
N SER A 57 1.71 13.44 0.26
CA SER A 57 2.28 14.10 -0.91
C SER A 57 3.19 13.09 -1.64
N PRO A 58 3.23 13.05 -2.96
CA PRO A 58 2.66 13.99 -3.94
C PRO A 58 1.20 13.71 -4.36
N PHE A 59 0.55 12.71 -3.79
CA PHE A 59 -0.79 12.23 -4.22
C PHE A 59 -1.92 12.64 -3.28
N ASP A 60 -1.69 13.63 -2.41
CA ASP A 60 -2.68 14.21 -1.52
C ASP A 60 -3.69 15.07 -2.30
N LEU A 61 -4.78 14.43 -2.76
CA LEU A 61 -5.81 15.05 -3.57
C LEU A 61 -7.02 15.52 -2.75
N SER A 62 -7.17 15.04 -1.53
CA SER A 62 -8.34 15.29 -0.69
C SER A 62 -8.11 16.37 0.36
N MET A 63 -6.84 16.65 0.67
CA MET A 63 -6.42 17.68 1.62
C MET A 63 -5.57 18.74 0.92
N SER A 64 -6.21 19.65 0.19
CA SER A 64 -5.49 20.71 -0.49
C SER A 64 -5.21 21.89 0.45
N HIS A 65 -4.02 22.51 0.34
CA HIS A 65 -3.65 23.71 1.10
C HIS A 65 -4.23 25.03 0.56
N HIS A 66 -5.20 24.95 -0.36
CA HIS A 66 -5.92 26.14 -0.81
C HIS A 66 -7.16 26.36 0.06
N ALA A 67 -7.37 27.59 0.54
CA ALA A 67 -8.46 27.90 1.47
C ALA A 67 -9.85 27.45 0.99
N HIS A 68 -10.13 27.50 -0.32
CA HIS A 68 -11.40 27.03 -0.87
C HIS A 68 -11.55 25.49 -0.86
N GLN A 69 -10.46 24.74 -0.76
CA GLN A 69 -10.46 23.27 -0.67
C GLN A 69 -10.39 22.79 0.78
N GLU A 70 -9.86 23.60 1.68
CA GLU A 70 -9.93 23.38 3.13
C GLU A 70 -11.35 23.58 3.67
N ILE A 71 -12.09 24.50 3.11
CA ILE A 71 -13.50 24.74 3.42
C ILE A 71 -14.38 23.58 2.93
N VAL A 72 -14.03 22.98 1.79
CA VAL A 72 -14.77 21.85 1.20
C VAL A 72 -13.98 20.57 1.37
N ARG A 73 -14.21 19.88 2.48
CA ARG A 73 -13.57 18.59 2.81
C ARG A 73 -14.04 17.40 1.94
N GLY A 74 -14.59 17.67 0.76
CA GLY A 74 -15.17 16.64 -0.10
C GLY A 74 -16.34 15.92 0.57
N MET A 75 -16.36 14.60 0.54
CA MET A 75 -17.43 13.79 1.15
C MET A 75 -17.57 13.96 2.67
N THR A 76 -16.54 14.42 3.36
CA THR A 76 -16.56 14.60 4.82
C THR A 76 -17.04 15.99 5.25
N THR A 77 -17.37 16.88 4.32
CA THR A 77 -17.82 18.25 4.62
C THR A 77 -19.11 18.28 5.44
N GLU A 78 -20.01 17.36 5.14
CA GLU A 78 -21.31 17.26 5.84
C GLU A 78 -21.28 16.30 7.05
N MET A 79 -20.14 15.65 7.28
CA MET A 79 -20.00 14.72 8.40
C MET A 79 -19.53 15.44 9.65
N SER A 80 -20.20 15.20 10.77
CA SER A 80 -19.83 15.74 12.07
C SER A 80 -20.00 14.71 13.18
N GLY A 81 -19.32 14.94 14.30
CA GLY A 81 -19.45 14.10 15.48
C GLY A 81 -19.11 12.62 15.25
N PRO A 82 -20.01 11.68 15.61
CA PRO A 82 -19.71 10.25 15.54
C PRO A 82 -19.40 9.74 14.15
N THR A 83 -20.06 10.27 13.11
CA THR A 83 -19.84 9.82 11.72
C THR A 83 -18.45 10.21 11.21
N LEU A 84 -17.99 11.41 11.50
CA LEU A 84 -16.62 11.82 11.19
C LEU A 84 -15.59 10.98 11.96
N GLY A 85 -15.85 10.72 13.24
CA GLY A 85 -15.01 9.86 14.06
C GLY A 85 -14.87 8.44 13.50
N MET A 86 -15.95 7.85 13.00
CA MET A 86 -15.91 6.53 12.34
C MET A 86 -15.04 6.54 11.06
N VAL A 87 -15.12 7.61 10.26
CA VAL A 87 -14.28 7.75 9.07
C VAL A 87 -12.80 7.87 9.43
N GLU A 88 -12.46 8.60 10.48
CA GLU A 88 -11.08 8.71 10.96
C GLU A 88 -10.54 7.35 11.47
N ILE A 89 -11.33 6.62 12.25
CA ILE A 89 -10.97 5.27 12.70
C ILE A 89 -10.78 4.34 11.52
N MET A 90 -11.66 4.39 10.52
CA MET A 90 -11.50 3.61 9.28
C MET A 90 -10.15 3.88 8.62
N HIS A 91 -9.73 5.15 8.51
CA HIS A 91 -8.43 5.48 7.93
C HIS A 91 -7.25 4.95 8.75
N TRP A 92 -7.35 5.00 10.07
CA TRP A 92 -6.31 4.41 10.94
C TRP A 92 -6.22 2.90 10.74
N CYS A 93 -7.35 2.20 10.70
CA CYS A 93 -7.40 0.77 10.42
C CYS A 93 -6.82 0.43 9.05
N GLU A 94 -7.15 1.21 8.02
CA GLU A 94 -6.58 1.04 6.68
C GLU A 94 -5.06 1.20 6.68
N ASN A 95 -4.52 2.22 7.35
CA ASN A 95 -3.07 2.45 7.44
C ASN A 95 -2.36 1.28 8.12
N VAL A 96 -2.90 0.79 9.24
CA VAL A 96 -2.35 -0.38 9.95
C VAL A 96 -2.40 -1.62 9.07
N LEU A 97 -3.48 -1.84 8.34
CA LEU A 97 -3.64 -2.99 7.43
C LEU A 97 -2.61 -2.97 6.30
N PHE A 98 -2.42 -1.83 5.63
CA PHE A 98 -1.45 -1.72 4.54
C PHE A 98 0.00 -1.86 5.03
N LEU A 99 0.32 -1.30 6.19
CA LEU A 99 1.63 -1.50 6.83
C LEU A 99 1.82 -2.96 7.26
N GLY A 100 0.76 -3.63 7.73
CA GLY A 100 0.78 -5.06 8.02
C GLY A 100 1.08 -5.89 6.77
N TRP A 101 0.49 -5.56 5.62
CA TRP A 101 0.81 -6.22 4.35
C TRP A 101 2.27 -6.04 3.95
N ILE A 102 2.85 -4.85 4.14
CA ILE A 102 4.30 -4.63 3.93
C ILE A 102 5.12 -5.59 4.81
N GLY A 103 4.74 -5.75 6.08
CA GLY A 103 5.40 -6.66 6.99
C GLY A 103 5.36 -8.13 6.52
N MET A 104 4.24 -8.56 5.92
CA MET A 104 4.07 -9.94 5.44
C MET A 104 5.09 -10.36 4.37
N PHE A 105 5.63 -9.44 3.58
CA PHE A 105 6.67 -9.74 2.60
C PHE A 105 7.97 -10.27 3.24
N PHE A 106 8.19 -9.97 4.53
CA PHE A 106 9.42 -10.26 5.26
C PHE A 106 9.24 -11.33 6.34
N LEU A 107 8.10 -12.02 6.37
CA LEU A 107 7.85 -13.11 7.29
C LEU A 107 8.33 -14.44 6.70
N TRP A 108 8.91 -15.30 7.57
CA TRP A 108 9.27 -16.68 7.29
C TRP A 108 9.31 -17.48 8.60
N ALA A 109 9.59 -18.77 8.56
CA ALA A 109 9.50 -19.70 9.69
C ALA A 109 10.37 -19.36 10.93
N ASN A 110 11.33 -18.45 10.83
CA ASN A 110 12.18 -18.07 11.95
C ASN A 110 11.55 -16.94 12.78
N PRO A 111 11.54 -16.99 14.13
CA PRO A 111 10.98 -15.92 14.95
C PRO A 111 11.67 -14.55 14.77
N VAL A 112 12.94 -14.54 14.32
CA VAL A 112 13.64 -13.29 13.96
C VAL A 112 12.94 -12.54 12.82
N SER A 113 12.16 -13.22 11.98
CA SER A 113 11.43 -12.61 10.87
C SER A 113 10.46 -11.53 11.32
N VAL A 114 9.81 -11.72 12.46
CA VAL A 114 8.87 -10.72 13.03
C VAL A 114 9.60 -9.43 13.39
N LEU A 115 10.80 -9.54 13.98
CA LEU A 115 11.60 -8.37 14.32
C LEU A 115 12.05 -7.63 13.05
N VAL A 116 12.49 -8.38 12.03
CA VAL A 116 12.86 -7.82 10.73
C VAL A 116 11.67 -7.12 10.07
N ALA A 117 10.50 -7.74 10.08
CA ALA A 117 9.28 -7.16 9.52
C ALA A 117 8.91 -5.84 10.23
N ILE A 118 8.99 -5.78 11.56
CA ILE A 118 8.71 -4.56 12.33
C ILE A 118 9.70 -3.45 11.95
N VAL A 119 11.00 -3.74 11.88
CA VAL A 119 12.02 -2.74 11.51
C VAL A 119 11.75 -2.21 10.10
N ILE A 120 11.42 -3.09 9.15
CA ILE A 120 11.15 -2.68 7.77
C ILE A 120 9.87 -1.85 7.67
N VAL A 121 8.81 -2.23 8.38
CA VAL A 121 7.58 -1.42 8.43
C VAL A 121 7.86 -0.01 8.94
N LEU A 122 8.67 0.13 9.99
CA LEU A 122 9.09 1.45 10.50
C LEU A 122 9.91 2.23 9.48
N LEU A 123 10.83 1.58 8.78
CA LEU A 123 11.63 2.20 7.72
C LEU A 123 10.76 2.65 6.54
N VAL A 124 9.80 1.83 6.13
CA VAL A 124 8.85 2.19 5.06
C VAL A 124 7.98 3.36 5.49
N TYR A 125 7.48 3.37 6.73
CA TYR A 125 6.70 4.48 7.23
C TYR A 125 7.52 5.78 7.29
N PHE A 126 8.79 5.70 7.70
CA PHE A 126 9.72 6.83 7.66
C PHE A 126 9.98 7.31 6.22
N LEU A 127 10.14 6.38 5.28
CA LEU A 127 10.29 6.70 3.85
C LEU A 127 9.06 7.45 3.31
N GLU A 128 7.86 7.03 3.69
CA GLU A 128 6.62 7.71 3.31
C GLU A 128 6.56 9.16 3.85
N ILE A 129 6.96 9.37 5.10
CA ILE A 129 7.05 10.71 5.69
C ILE A 129 8.11 11.55 4.95
N TRP A 130 9.24 10.95 4.59
CA TRP A 130 10.29 11.62 3.83
C TRP A 130 9.82 12.04 2.44
N ILE A 131 9.08 11.16 1.74
CA ILE A 131 8.46 11.47 0.45
C ILE A 131 7.46 12.62 0.60
N ASP A 132 6.60 12.57 1.60
CA ASP A 132 5.60 13.62 1.89
C ASP A 132 6.24 15.01 2.04
N ASN A 133 7.40 15.08 2.68
CA ASN A 133 8.09 16.34 2.92
C ASN A 133 8.92 16.86 1.74
N ASN A 134 9.33 15.99 0.81
CA ASN A 134 10.27 16.36 -0.24
C ASN A 134 9.65 16.51 -1.63
N PHE A 135 8.48 15.91 -1.88
CA PHE A 135 7.88 15.90 -3.20
C PHE A 135 6.72 16.88 -3.33
N ALA A 136 6.70 17.60 -4.46
CA ALA A 136 5.60 18.49 -4.79
C ALA A 136 4.35 17.72 -5.23
N ARG A 137 3.19 18.31 -5.05
CA ARG A 137 1.90 17.72 -5.43
C ARG A 137 1.77 17.52 -6.93
N VAL A 138 1.18 16.39 -7.30
CA VAL A 138 0.98 15.97 -8.68
C VAL A 138 -0.51 15.96 -9.03
N LYS A 139 -0.84 16.24 -10.30
CA LYS A 139 -2.22 16.20 -10.79
C LYS A 139 -2.80 14.80 -10.70
N TRP A 140 -4.09 14.68 -10.38
CA TRP A 140 -4.79 13.40 -10.23
C TRP A 140 -4.75 12.52 -11.48
N GLN A 141 -4.73 13.12 -12.69
CA GLN A 141 -4.62 12.36 -13.94
C GLN A 141 -3.28 11.63 -14.06
N PHE A 142 -2.21 12.26 -13.60
CA PHE A 142 -0.89 11.63 -13.57
C PHE A 142 -0.85 10.49 -12.54
N MET A 143 -1.38 10.74 -11.35
CA MET A 143 -1.51 9.71 -10.30
C MET A 143 -2.25 8.47 -10.83
N PHE A 144 -3.40 8.65 -11.47
CA PHE A 144 -4.19 7.55 -12.01
C PHE A 144 -3.42 6.75 -13.06
N LYS A 145 -2.82 7.45 -14.04
CA LYS A 145 -2.03 6.81 -15.11
C LYS A 145 -0.81 6.07 -14.56
N SER A 146 -0.06 6.70 -13.66
CA SER A 146 1.13 6.08 -13.05
C SER A 146 0.79 4.88 -12.19
N ALA A 147 -0.30 4.92 -11.42
CA ALA A 147 -0.74 3.80 -10.59
C ALA A 147 -1.12 2.57 -11.44
N TRP A 148 -1.86 2.77 -12.53
CA TRP A 148 -2.19 1.68 -13.46
C TRP A 148 -0.97 1.14 -14.19
N LEU A 149 -0.05 2.01 -14.61
CA LEU A 149 1.19 1.60 -15.25
C LEU A 149 2.06 0.77 -14.29
N VAL A 150 2.20 1.21 -13.05
CA VAL A 150 2.94 0.47 -12.01
C VAL A 150 2.26 -0.86 -11.72
N ALA A 151 0.93 -0.91 -11.59
CA ALA A 151 0.21 -2.15 -11.36
C ALA A 151 0.42 -3.14 -12.52
N LEU A 152 0.32 -2.71 -13.78
CA LEU A 152 0.51 -3.57 -14.94
C LEU A 152 1.96 -4.06 -15.07
N ILE A 153 2.95 -3.19 -14.86
CA ILE A 153 4.37 -3.56 -14.99
C ILE A 153 4.81 -4.37 -13.76
N ALA A 154 4.70 -3.81 -12.56
CA ALA A 154 5.23 -4.47 -11.37
C ALA A 154 4.38 -5.68 -10.95
N GLY A 155 3.06 -5.55 -10.96
CA GLY A 155 2.17 -6.63 -10.60
C GLY A 155 2.00 -7.64 -11.74
N GLY A 156 1.60 -7.17 -12.94
CA GLY A 156 1.28 -8.03 -14.06
C GLY A 156 2.46 -8.84 -14.58
N VAL A 157 3.63 -8.23 -14.74
CA VAL A 157 4.85 -8.94 -15.19
C VAL A 157 5.30 -9.98 -14.17
N ASN A 158 5.27 -9.65 -12.88
CA ASN A 158 5.69 -10.59 -11.84
C ASN A 158 4.72 -11.80 -11.75
N VAL A 159 3.41 -11.54 -11.75
CA VAL A 159 2.39 -12.60 -11.72
C VAL A 159 2.48 -13.49 -12.97
N ALA A 160 2.68 -12.90 -14.16
CA ALA A 160 2.87 -13.64 -15.38
C ALA A 160 4.15 -14.50 -15.32
N PHE A 161 5.25 -13.95 -14.84
CA PHE A 161 6.50 -14.71 -14.68
C PHE A 161 6.34 -15.92 -13.75
N LEU A 162 5.66 -15.73 -12.61
CA LEU A 162 5.38 -16.83 -11.67
C LEU A 162 4.42 -17.88 -12.23
N ALA A 163 3.50 -17.50 -13.11
CA ALA A 163 2.57 -18.45 -13.74
C ALA A 163 3.24 -19.38 -14.76
N PHE A 164 4.42 -18.99 -15.29
CA PHE A 164 5.20 -19.78 -16.22
C PHE A 164 6.36 -20.57 -15.58
N LEU A 165 6.59 -20.42 -14.30
CA LEU A 165 7.63 -21.11 -13.53
C LEU A 165 7.05 -22.33 -12.84
#